data_10b071e1f749b85b292a68672e165af9
#
_entry.id   10b071e1f749b85b292a68672e165af9
#
_cell.length_a   1.000
_cell.length_b   1.000
_cell.length_c   1.000
_cell.angle_alpha   90.00
_cell.angle_beta   90.00
_cell.angle_gamma   90.00
#
_symmetry.space_group_name_H-M   'P 1'
#
loop_
_entity.id
_entity.type
_entity.pdbx_description
1 polymer ?
#
loop_
_entity_poly.entity_id
_entity_poly.type
_entity_poly.pdbx_seq_one_letter_code
_entity_poly.pdbx_strand_id
1 'polypeptide(L)'
;PTDQQAQRLRQLCGCARFVWNYALNETLSIHDAGGKIPSAFDLNKRLTGWKKLPELAFLSEGYTDNLQQKLKDLRSAWDRCFDKSLTAEKPVFKKKTKGCDSIRFVNFSKYCGLDYGRVKLPSGLGWVKFRQSRKIEGVIKNCTISQHAGHWYVSFQVELAVTDPIHASTSAIGLDAGITKLATLSDGTVFEPVNSLKKNQDKLARLQRRLARMVKFSANWKKQKAKISRFHSHIANIRRDYLHKTTTTISKNHAMIVIEDLKVSNMSKSAAGTVDQPGRNVAAKSGLNRAILDQGWAEMRRQLEYKQAWRGGDVLAINPAYTSQKCACCGHTSKNNRRTQARSEEHT
;
A
#
# COMPACT_ATOMS: atom_id res chain seq x y z
N PRO A 1 2.27 3.23 22.32
CA PRO A 1 3.48 3.10 23.14
C PRO A 1 3.71 4.37 23.96
N THR A 2 4.39 4.23 25.14
CA THR A 2 4.94 5.34 25.90
C THR A 2 6.08 6.00 25.11
N ASP A 3 6.58 7.16 25.58
CA ASP A 3 7.69 7.84 24.90
C ASP A 3 8.97 6.97 24.90
N GLN A 4 9.26 6.27 25.98
CA GLN A 4 10.39 5.34 26.07
C GLN A 4 10.21 4.16 25.10
N GLN A 5 9.03 3.55 25.04
CA GLN A 5 8.73 2.49 24.08
C GLN A 5 8.83 2.99 22.63
N ALA A 6 8.31 4.19 22.36
CA ALA A 6 8.40 4.81 21.04
C ALA A 6 9.86 5.11 20.64
N GLN A 7 10.70 5.53 21.59
CA GLN A 7 12.14 5.72 21.36
C GLN A 7 12.81 4.39 21.03
N ARG A 8 12.54 3.34 21.82
CA ARG A 8 13.08 1.99 21.57
C ARG A 8 12.63 1.43 20.22
N LEU A 9 11.36 1.58 19.85
CA LEU A 9 10.86 1.19 18.53
C LEU A 9 11.58 1.92 17.40
N ARG A 10 11.82 3.24 17.53
CA ARG A 10 12.59 4.01 16.51
C ARG A 10 14.04 3.52 16.41
N GLN A 11 14.67 3.14 17.51
CA GLN A 11 16.03 2.55 17.52
C GLN A 11 16.04 1.21 16.77
N LEU A 12 15.12 0.30 17.08
CA LEU A 12 15.00 -0.98 16.38
C LEU A 12 14.74 -0.80 14.87
N CYS A 13 13.85 0.14 14.51
CA CYS A 13 13.63 0.51 13.10
C CYS A 13 14.89 1.10 12.45
N GLY A 14 15.68 1.86 13.20
CA GLY A 14 16.96 2.42 12.75
C GLY A 14 17.98 1.34 12.41
N CYS A 15 18.21 0.40 13.32
CA CYS A 15 19.09 -0.76 13.10
C CYS A 15 18.61 -1.61 11.91
N ALA A 16 17.31 -1.89 11.82
CA ALA A 16 16.74 -2.66 10.73
C ALA A 16 16.92 -1.98 9.35
N ARG A 17 16.77 -0.64 9.29
CA ARG A 17 17.01 0.14 8.08
C ARG A 17 18.49 0.18 7.72
N PHE A 18 19.37 0.31 8.70
CA PHE A 18 20.81 0.28 8.48
C PHE A 18 21.24 -1.06 7.88
N VAL A 19 20.82 -2.18 8.48
CA VAL A 19 21.13 -3.53 7.98
C VAL A 19 20.64 -3.74 6.55
N TRP A 20 19.42 -3.29 6.23
CA TRP A 20 18.92 -3.31 4.85
C TRP A 20 19.85 -2.54 3.91
N ASN A 21 20.22 -1.31 4.26
CA ASN A 21 21.03 -0.46 3.39
C ASN A 21 22.47 -0.97 3.25
N TYR A 22 23.03 -1.47 4.33
CA TYR A 22 24.39 -2.02 4.33
C TYR A 22 24.48 -3.28 3.47
N ALA A 23 23.55 -4.22 3.67
CA ALA A 23 23.46 -5.41 2.84
C ALA A 23 23.09 -5.09 1.38
N LEU A 24 22.26 -4.08 1.14
CA LEU A 24 21.94 -3.66 -0.22
C LEU A 24 23.17 -3.11 -0.94
N ASN A 25 23.97 -2.27 -0.29
CA ASN A 25 25.20 -1.75 -0.86
C ASN A 25 26.14 -2.89 -1.29
N GLU A 26 26.33 -3.88 -0.42
CA GLU A 26 27.15 -5.04 -0.71
C GLU A 26 26.58 -5.89 -1.87
N THR A 27 25.26 -6.14 -1.86
CA THR A 27 24.62 -6.94 -2.90
C THR A 27 24.55 -6.21 -4.26
N LEU A 28 24.48 -4.88 -4.27
CA LEU A 28 24.59 -4.11 -5.50
C LEU A 28 25.99 -4.22 -6.11
N SER A 29 27.06 -4.10 -5.30
CA SER A 29 28.44 -4.27 -5.76
C SER A 29 28.68 -5.68 -6.35
N ILE A 30 28.13 -6.72 -5.71
CA ILE A 30 28.21 -8.10 -6.22
C ILE A 30 27.47 -8.23 -7.55
N HIS A 31 26.26 -7.68 -7.63
CA HIS A 31 25.45 -7.72 -8.86
C HIS A 31 26.11 -6.99 -10.02
N ASP A 32 26.68 -5.80 -9.77
CA ASP A 32 27.30 -4.99 -10.81
C ASP A 32 28.64 -5.59 -11.29
N ALA A 33 29.28 -6.41 -10.44
CA ALA A 33 30.42 -7.25 -10.82
C ALA A 33 30.01 -8.58 -11.51
N GLY A 34 28.72 -8.80 -11.81
CA GLY A 34 28.21 -10.03 -12.43
C GLY A 34 28.15 -11.24 -11.50
N GLY A 35 28.35 -11.04 -10.18
CA GLY A 35 28.35 -12.11 -9.20
C GLY A 35 26.93 -12.54 -8.77
N LYS A 36 26.85 -13.74 -8.19
CA LYS A 36 25.59 -14.29 -7.66
C LYS A 36 25.23 -13.63 -6.33
N ILE A 37 24.00 -13.12 -6.22
CA ILE A 37 23.50 -12.53 -4.98
C ILE A 37 23.45 -13.60 -3.86
N PRO A 38 24.02 -13.31 -2.67
CA PRO A 38 24.04 -14.23 -1.54
C PRO A 38 22.63 -14.64 -1.11
N SER A 39 22.50 -15.87 -0.60
CA SER A 39 21.26 -16.36 -0.01
C SER A 39 20.91 -15.60 1.28
N ALA A 40 19.67 -15.73 1.74
CA ALA A 40 19.28 -15.16 3.04
C ALA A 40 20.08 -15.74 4.20
N PHE A 41 20.50 -17.00 4.09
CA PHE A 41 21.35 -17.67 5.07
C PHE A 41 22.77 -17.06 5.11
N ASP A 42 23.37 -16.83 3.94
CA ASP A 42 24.71 -16.21 3.85
C ASP A 42 24.71 -14.78 4.37
N LEU A 43 23.66 -14.00 4.02
CA LEU A 43 23.47 -12.66 4.57
C LEU A 43 23.34 -12.67 6.10
N ASN A 44 22.66 -13.67 6.68
CA ASN A 44 22.58 -13.82 8.13
C ASN A 44 23.93 -14.19 8.78
N LYS A 45 24.76 -15.00 8.12
CA LYS A 45 26.14 -15.25 8.57
C LYS A 45 26.96 -13.95 8.58
N ARG A 46 26.85 -13.16 7.51
CA ARG A 46 27.52 -11.83 7.41
C ARG A 46 27.06 -10.89 8.52
N LEU A 47 25.77 -10.86 8.87
CA LEU A 47 25.26 -10.07 9.99
C LEU A 47 25.95 -10.39 11.30
N THR A 48 26.26 -11.67 11.54
CA THR A 48 27.01 -12.10 12.74
C THR A 48 28.43 -11.53 12.74
N GLY A 49 29.08 -11.50 11.57
CA GLY A 49 30.38 -10.85 11.39
C GLY A 49 30.30 -9.32 11.58
N TRP A 50 29.31 -8.67 10.96
CA TRP A 50 29.14 -7.21 11.10
C TRP A 50 28.97 -6.77 12.55
N LYS A 51 28.23 -7.51 13.37
CA LYS A 51 28.06 -7.21 14.80
C LYS A 51 29.35 -7.23 15.61
N LYS A 52 30.40 -7.89 15.11
CA LYS A 52 31.72 -7.97 15.75
C LYS A 52 32.63 -6.80 15.38
N LEU A 53 32.30 -6.05 14.33
CA LEU A 53 33.06 -4.89 13.91
C LEU A 53 32.82 -3.74 14.90
N PRO A 54 33.89 -3.07 15.41
CA PRO A 54 33.75 -1.99 16.38
C PRO A 54 32.80 -0.85 15.92
N GLU A 55 32.91 -0.47 14.64
CA GLU A 55 32.08 0.56 14.03
C GLU A 55 30.59 0.18 13.88
N LEU A 56 30.28 -1.11 13.93
CA LEU A 56 28.90 -1.65 13.80
C LEU A 56 28.39 -2.29 15.10
N ALA A 57 29.09 -2.15 16.21
CA ALA A 57 28.76 -2.72 17.53
C ALA A 57 27.34 -2.36 17.98
N PHE A 58 26.82 -1.19 17.59
CA PHE A 58 25.45 -0.73 17.87
C PHE A 58 24.37 -1.69 17.29
N LEU A 59 24.69 -2.53 16.30
CA LEU A 59 23.77 -3.53 15.79
C LEU A 59 23.43 -4.61 16.82
N SER A 60 24.27 -4.78 17.85
CA SER A 60 24.00 -5.69 18.96
C SER A 60 22.85 -5.21 19.85
N GLU A 61 22.56 -3.91 19.86
CA GLU A 61 21.37 -3.35 20.49
C GLU A 61 20.08 -3.68 19.73
N GLY A 62 20.19 -4.03 18.43
CA GLY A 62 19.05 -4.42 17.60
C GLY A 62 18.53 -5.80 17.98
N TYR A 63 17.22 -6.00 17.91
CA TYR A 63 16.64 -7.34 18.07
C TYR A 63 16.98 -8.20 16.86
N THR A 64 17.70 -9.29 17.08
CA THR A 64 18.32 -10.11 16.02
C THR A 64 17.31 -10.58 14.98
N ASP A 65 16.13 -11.07 15.41
CA ASP A 65 15.10 -11.54 14.48
C ASP A 65 14.61 -10.41 13.53
N ASN A 66 14.49 -9.17 14.03
CA ASN A 66 14.12 -8.04 13.18
C ASN A 66 15.17 -7.76 12.10
N LEU A 67 16.46 -7.88 12.43
CA LEU A 67 17.56 -7.67 11.50
C LEU A 67 17.59 -8.79 10.44
N GLN A 68 17.46 -10.04 10.88
CA GLN A 68 17.39 -11.19 9.99
C GLN A 68 16.19 -11.14 9.05
N GLN A 69 15.02 -10.69 9.54
CA GLN A 69 13.85 -10.49 8.68
C GLN A 69 14.11 -9.45 7.59
N LYS A 70 14.88 -8.40 7.87
CA LYS A 70 15.26 -7.41 6.84
C LYS A 70 16.18 -7.97 5.78
N LEU A 71 17.06 -8.89 6.12
CA LEU A 71 17.91 -9.59 5.16
C LEU A 71 17.10 -10.57 4.30
N LYS A 72 16.14 -11.29 4.89
CA LYS A 72 15.17 -12.10 4.14
C LYS A 72 14.30 -11.24 3.20
N ASP A 73 13.80 -10.09 3.68
CA ASP A 73 13.04 -9.14 2.86
C ASP A 73 13.89 -8.64 1.68
N LEU A 74 15.19 -8.36 1.90
CA LEU A 74 16.11 -7.92 0.84
C LEU A 74 16.34 -9.02 -0.19
N ARG A 75 16.58 -10.26 0.25
CA ARG A 75 16.74 -11.39 -0.67
C ARG A 75 15.48 -11.57 -1.52
N SER A 76 14.31 -11.58 -0.89
CA SER A 76 13.04 -11.68 -1.62
C SER A 76 12.83 -10.51 -2.61
N ALA A 77 13.34 -9.31 -2.31
CA ALA A 77 13.28 -8.18 -3.24
C ALA A 77 14.17 -8.42 -4.47
N TRP A 78 15.35 -9.03 -4.30
CA TRP A 78 16.20 -9.45 -5.40
C TRP A 78 15.57 -10.58 -6.22
N ASP A 79 14.97 -11.59 -5.58
CA ASP A 79 14.27 -12.68 -6.27
C ASP A 79 13.16 -12.15 -7.17
N ARG A 80 12.37 -11.19 -6.66
CA ARG A 80 11.33 -10.53 -7.45
C ARG A 80 11.87 -9.67 -8.59
N CYS A 81 13.05 -9.07 -8.42
CA CYS A 81 13.71 -8.32 -9.50
C CYS A 81 14.16 -9.23 -10.66
N PHE A 82 14.57 -10.46 -10.34
CA PHE A 82 15.00 -11.43 -11.35
C PHE A 82 13.84 -12.22 -11.98
N ASP A 83 12.68 -12.18 -11.37
CA ASP A 83 11.49 -12.83 -11.90
C ASP A 83 10.91 -12.01 -13.07
N LYS A 84 11.09 -12.54 -14.28
CA LYS A 84 10.64 -11.90 -15.53
C LYS A 84 9.11 -11.75 -15.64
N SER A 85 8.34 -12.49 -14.85
CA SER A 85 6.87 -12.38 -14.79
C SER A 85 6.42 -11.14 -14.02
N LEU A 86 7.30 -10.54 -13.22
CA LEU A 86 7.03 -9.38 -12.39
C LEU A 86 7.68 -8.11 -12.97
N THR A 87 7.05 -6.97 -12.76
CA THR A 87 7.59 -5.66 -13.12
C THR A 87 8.43 -5.02 -11.99
N ALA A 88 9.09 -5.85 -11.18
CA ALA A 88 9.85 -5.39 -10.02
C ALA A 88 11.24 -4.90 -10.44
N GLU A 89 11.59 -3.70 -9.97
CA GLU A 89 12.91 -3.10 -10.18
C GLU A 89 13.91 -3.53 -9.10
N LYS A 90 15.20 -3.17 -9.30
CA LYS A 90 16.25 -3.39 -8.30
C LYS A 90 15.87 -2.81 -6.93
N PRO A 91 16.21 -3.48 -5.82
CA PRO A 91 15.98 -2.95 -4.48
C PRO A 91 16.62 -1.57 -4.30
N VAL A 92 15.96 -0.70 -3.52
CA VAL A 92 16.40 0.67 -3.29
C VAL A 92 16.73 0.95 -1.83
N PHE A 93 17.64 1.93 -1.59
CA PHE A 93 18.00 2.37 -0.25
C PHE A 93 16.80 2.95 0.52
N LYS A 94 16.65 2.55 1.77
CA LYS A 94 15.60 3.05 2.67
C LYS A 94 16.03 4.34 3.34
N LYS A 95 15.22 5.40 3.21
CA LYS A 95 15.48 6.73 3.79
C LYS A 95 14.60 6.95 5.04
N LYS A 96 15.19 7.43 6.14
CA LYS A 96 14.48 7.82 7.36
C LYS A 96 13.35 8.83 7.09
N THR A 97 13.55 9.70 6.11
CA THR A 97 12.61 10.78 5.78
C THR A 97 11.34 10.32 5.07
N LYS A 98 11.30 9.11 4.52
CA LYS A 98 10.10 8.55 3.86
C LYS A 98 9.03 8.04 4.85
N GLY A 99 9.32 8.02 6.16
CA GLY A 99 8.32 7.93 7.23
C GLY A 99 7.53 6.62 7.35
N CYS A 100 8.01 5.52 6.73
CA CYS A 100 7.38 4.22 6.81
C CYS A 100 8.37 3.20 7.39
N ASP A 101 8.72 3.39 8.66
CA ASP A 101 9.53 2.41 9.38
C ASP A 101 8.63 1.26 9.86
N SER A 102 9.06 0.04 9.64
CA SER A 102 8.37 -1.15 10.13
C SER A 102 9.33 -2.23 10.57
N ILE A 103 8.98 -2.93 11.64
CA ILE A 103 9.70 -4.08 12.17
C ILE A 103 8.73 -5.22 12.42
N ARG A 104 9.16 -6.45 12.11
CA ARG A 104 8.37 -7.66 12.29
C ARG A 104 8.94 -8.49 13.42
N PHE A 105 8.08 -8.87 14.35
CA PHE A 105 8.38 -9.83 15.40
C PHE A 105 7.81 -11.18 15.00
N VAL A 106 8.67 -12.13 14.74
CA VAL A 106 8.32 -13.51 14.37
C VAL A 106 8.25 -14.39 15.61
N ASN A 107 7.78 -15.64 15.45
CA ASN A 107 7.61 -16.59 16.54
C ASN A 107 6.80 -16.01 17.71
N PHE A 108 5.60 -15.48 17.37
CA PHE A 108 4.78 -14.72 18.30
C PHE A 108 4.49 -15.47 19.60
N SER A 109 4.14 -16.75 19.52
CA SER A 109 3.82 -17.59 20.69
C SER A 109 4.98 -17.77 21.66
N LYS A 110 6.23 -17.69 21.16
CA LYS A 110 7.44 -17.89 21.97
C LYS A 110 7.91 -16.61 22.65
N TYR A 111 7.85 -15.47 21.96
CA TYR A 111 8.52 -14.23 22.40
C TYR A 111 7.57 -13.08 22.65
N CYS A 112 6.34 -13.18 22.21
CA CYS A 112 5.32 -12.14 22.33
C CYS A 112 4.14 -12.65 23.16
N GLY A 113 3.22 -11.76 23.47
CA GLY A 113 1.97 -12.11 24.13
C GLY A 113 0.88 -11.12 23.74
N LEU A 114 -0.36 -11.54 23.82
CA LEU A 114 -1.53 -10.70 23.58
C LEU A 114 -2.44 -10.77 24.80
N ASP A 115 -2.83 -9.61 25.28
CA ASP A 115 -3.91 -9.42 26.24
C ASP A 115 -4.81 -8.30 25.70
N TYR A 116 -6.05 -8.22 26.18
CA TYR A 116 -7.02 -7.24 25.65
C TYR A 116 -6.43 -5.82 25.58
N GLY A 117 -6.29 -5.30 24.35
CA GLY A 117 -5.73 -3.96 24.11
C GLY A 117 -4.23 -3.80 24.41
N ARG A 118 -3.49 -4.88 24.69
CA ARG A 118 -2.05 -4.84 24.95
C ARG A 118 -1.32 -5.97 24.24
N VAL A 119 -0.14 -5.68 23.68
CA VAL A 119 0.76 -6.66 23.09
C VAL A 119 2.10 -6.64 23.83
N LYS A 120 2.58 -7.80 24.29
CA LYS A 120 3.91 -7.96 24.86
C LYS A 120 4.89 -8.16 23.74
N LEU A 121 5.96 -7.37 23.74
CA LEU A 121 7.02 -7.40 22.72
C LEU A 121 8.37 -7.58 23.40
N PRO A 122 9.30 -8.31 22.73
CA PRO A 122 10.66 -8.52 23.25
C PRO A 122 11.52 -7.25 23.16
N SER A 123 12.82 -7.39 23.47
CA SER A 123 13.82 -6.33 23.34
C SER A 123 13.57 -5.10 24.23
N GLY A 124 13.09 -5.31 25.47
CA GLY A 124 12.88 -4.24 26.44
C GLY A 124 11.61 -3.42 26.21
N LEU A 125 10.75 -3.79 25.26
CA LEU A 125 9.50 -3.08 24.99
C LEU A 125 8.41 -3.40 26.02
N GLY A 126 8.34 -4.65 26.50
CA GLY A 126 7.30 -5.09 27.46
C GLY A 126 5.90 -4.97 26.86
N TRP A 127 4.93 -4.66 27.71
CA TRP A 127 3.53 -4.50 27.31
C TRP A 127 3.27 -3.14 26.67
N VAL A 128 2.87 -3.14 25.40
CA VAL A 128 2.54 -1.95 24.60
C VAL A 128 1.03 -1.90 24.41
N LYS A 129 0.39 -0.80 24.82
CA LYS A 129 -1.06 -0.58 24.63
C LYS A 129 -1.35 -0.26 23.15
N PHE A 130 -2.44 -0.84 22.64
CA PHE A 130 -3.00 -0.50 21.32
C PHE A 130 -4.54 -0.46 21.39
N ARG A 131 -5.16 0.24 20.45
CA ARG A 131 -6.61 0.27 20.33
C ARG A 131 -7.07 -0.96 19.54
N GLN A 132 -7.64 -1.91 20.26
CA GLN A 132 -8.20 -3.12 19.67
C GLN A 132 -9.59 -2.80 19.09
N SER A 133 -9.75 -2.90 17.78
CA SER A 133 -11.01 -2.60 17.09
C SER A 133 -11.91 -3.82 16.90
N ARG A 134 -11.33 -5.03 17.00
CA ARG A 134 -12.05 -6.32 16.85
C ARG A 134 -11.32 -7.42 17.61
N LYS A 135 -12.04 -8.50 17.90
CA LYS A 135 -11.43 -9.73 18.40
C LYS A 135 -10.43 -10.28 17.39
N ILE A 136 -9.30 -10.76 17.84
CA ILE A 136 -8.30 -11.44 17.03
C ILE A 136 -8.56 -12.93 17.19
N GLU A 137 -8.93 -13.58 16.09
CA GLU A 137 -9.26 -15.02 16.04
C GLU A 137 -8.13 -15.76 15.37
N GLY A 138 -7.94 -17.04 15.74
CA GLY A 138 -6.90 -17.90 15.20
C GLY A 138 -5.55 -17.81 15.89
N VAL A 139 -4.55 -18.48 15.32
CA VAL A 139 -3.19 -18.55 15.86
C VAL A 139 -2.34 -17.42 15.30
N ILE A 140 -1.85 -16.53 16.17
CA ILE A 140 -0.99 -15.42 15.77
C ILE A 140 0.41 -15.98 15.45
N LYS A 141 0.86 -15.84 14.21
CA LYS A 141 2.20 -16.27 13.76
C LYS A 141 3.25 -15.19 13.98
N ASN A 142 2.91 -13.94 13.68
CA ASN A 142 3.80 -12.79 13.88
C ASN A 142 3.02 -11.49 14.03
N CYS A 143 3.70 -10.46 14.51
CA CYS A 143 3.16 -9.11 14.47
C CYS A 143 4.16 -8.14 13.85
N THR A 144 3.65 -7.13 13.17
CA THR A 144 4.43 -6.05 12.58
C THR A 144 4.06 -4.73 13.23
N ILE A 145 5.05 -4.05 13.78
CA ILE A 145 4.89 -2.68 14.29
C ILE A 145 5.36 -1.73 13.20
N SER A 146 4.53 -0.74 12.87
CA SER A 146 4.85 0.27 11.87
C SER A 146 4.52 1.67 12.36
N GLN A 147 5.26 2.67 11.83
CA GLN A 147 4.97 4.07 12.07
C GLN A 147 4.55 4.75 10.77
N HIS A 148 3.41 5.45 10.79
CA HIS A 148 2.94 6.25 9.67
C HIS A 148 2.36 7.58 10.18
N ALA A 149 2.79 8.69 9.57
CA ALA A 149 2.35 10.06 9.92
C ALA A 149 2.43 10.38 11.43
N GLY A 150 3.42 9.82 12.14
CA GLY A 150 3.62 10.01 13.57
C GLY A 150 2.81 9.07 14.48
N HIS A 151 1.93 8.25 13.93
CA HIS A 151 1.17 7.23 14.67
C HIS A 151 1.82 5.85 14.54
N TRP A 152 1.71 5.05 15.62
CA TRP A 152 2.13 3.66 15.64
C TRP A 152 0.96 2.74 15.38
N TYR A 153 1.21 1.70 14.60
CA TYR A 153 0.23 0.67 14.25
C TYR A 153 0.82 -0.71 14.55
N VAL A 154 -0.05 -1.64 14.95
CA VAL A 154 0.26 -3.06 15.03
C VAL A 154 -0.62 -3.82 14.05
N SER A 155 -0.01 -4.73 13.29
CA SER A 155 -0.70 -5.68 12.42
C SER A 155 -0.33 -7.08 12.85
N PHE A 156 -1.32 -7.95 13.02
CA PHE A 156 -1.13 -9.35 13.35
C PHE A 156 -1.36 -10.19 12.11
N GLN A 157 -0.46 -11.13 11.85
CA GLN A 157 -0.69 -12.21 10.91
C GLN A 157 -1.23 -13.40 11.70
N VAL A 158 -2.42 -13.83 11.35
CA VAL A 158 -3.11 -14.94 11.99
C VAL A 158 -3.30 -16.09 11.00
N GLU A 159 -3.24 -17.30 11.49
CA GLU A 159 -3.63 -18.51 10.79
C GLU A 159 -5.00 -18.94 11.32
N LEU A 160 -5.93 -19.09 10.39
CA LEU A 160 -7.29 -19.54 10.66
C LEU A 160 -7.53 -20.83 9.88
N ALA A 161 -8.07 -21.84 10.54
CA ALA A 161 -8.68 -22.97 9.86
C ALA A 161 -10.07 -22.53 9.40
N VAL A 162 -10.25 -22.35 8.10
CA VAL A 162 -11.54 -21.96 7.48
C VAL A 162 -11.91 -23.02 6.48
N THR A 163 -13.17 -23.42 6.46
CA THR A 163 -13.75 -24.19 5.34
C THR A 163 -13.84 -23.27 4.11
N ASP A 164 -13.81 -23.84 2.92
CA ASP A 164 -13.97 -23.08 1.69
C ASP A 164 -15.30 -22.31 1.74
N PRO A 165 -15.28 -20.99 1.64
CA PRO A 165 -16.49 -20.21 1.77
C PRO A 165 -17.37 -20.39 0.53
N ILE A 166 -18.68 -20.49 0.76
CA ILE A 166 -19.69 -20.46 -0.31
C ILE A 166 -20.39 -19.11 -0.23
N HIS A 167 -20.48 -18.42 -1.36
CA HIS A 167 -21.09 -17.09 -1.40
C HIS A 167 -22.61 -17.20 -1.18
N ALA A 168 -23.16 -16.33 -0.35
CA ALA A 168 -24.59 -16.32 -0.01
C ALA A 168 -25.50 -15.89 -1.19
N SER A 169 -24.94 -15.20 -2.20
CA SER A 169 -25.64 -14.80 -3.42
C SER A 169 -25.11 -15.59 -4.62
N THR A 170 -25.92 -15.74 -5.65
CA THR A 170 -25.53 -16.31 -6.97
C THR A 170 -25.44 -15.22 -8.05
N SER A 171 -25.74 -13.96 -7.71
CA SER A 171 -25.81 -12.89 -8.70
C SER A 171 -24.44 -12.46 -9.20
N ALA A 172 -24.37 -12.09 -10.49
CA ALA A 172 -23.25 -11.47 -11.13
C ALA A 172 -23.55 -9.97 -11.39
N ILE A 173 -22.53 -9.11 -11.30
CA ILE A 173 -22.67 -7.67 -11.52
C ILE A 173 -21.47 -7.11 -12.28
N GLY A 174 -21.75 -6.24 -13.26
CA GLY A 174 -20.73 -5.42 -13.92
C GLY A 174 -20.49 -4.13 -13.13
N LEU A 175 -19.24 -3.69 -13.02
CA LEU A 175 -18.83 -2.46 -12.35
C LEU A 175 -17.99 -1.61 -13.31
N ASP A 176 -18.51 -0.44 -13.68
CA ASP A 176 -17.80 0.61 -14.40
C ASP A 176 -17.24 1.63 -13.40
N ALA A 177 -15.92 1.88 -13.46
CA ALA A 177 -15.21 2.78 -12.57
C ALA A 177 -14.98 4.15 -13.24
N GLY A 178 -15.59 5.20 -12.70
CA GLY A 178 -15.53 6.54 -13.27
C GLY A 178 -14.99 7.64 -12.33
N ILE A 179 -14.70 8.81 -12.91
CA ILE A 179 -14.24 9.98 -12.14
C ILE A 179 -15.44 10.78 -11.60
N THR A 180 -16.48 10.91 -12.39
CA THR A 180 -17.72 11.63 -12.04
C THR A 180 -18.53 10.85 -11.04
N LYS A 181 -18.63 9.54 -11.26
CA LYS A 181 -19.21 8.55 -10.35
C LYS A 181 -18.08 7.57 -10.00
N LEU A 182 -17.91 7.22 -8.72
CA LEU A 182 -16.84 6.30 -8.31
C LEU A 182 -16.98 4.94 -8.99
N ALA A 183 -18.22 4.44 -8.98
CA ALA A 183 -18.59 3.20 -9.64
C ALA A 183 -20.09 3.25 -10.03
N THR A 184 -20.38 2.70 -11.21
CA THR A 184 -21.75 2.45 -11.66
C THR A 184 -21.88 0.94 -11.86
N LEU A 185 -22.89 0.33 -11.27
CA LEU A 185 -23.18 -1.08 -11.43
C LEU A 185 -24.15 -1.30 -12.59
N SER A 186 -24.12 -2.51 -13.19
CA SER A 186 -25.00 -2.86 -14.30
C SER A 186 -26.50 -2.93 -13.94
N ASP A 187 -26.83 -2.95 -12.64
CA ASP A 187 -28.21 -2.83 -12.14
C ASP A 187 -28.67 -1.37 -11.98
N GLY A 188 -27.85 -0.41 -12.38
CA GLY A 188 -28.13 1.03 -12.24
C GLY A 188 -27.71 1.64 -10.91
N THR A 189 -27.22 0.87 -9.95
CA THR A 189 -26.73 1.38 -8.67
C THR A 189 -25.49 2.25 -8.88
N VAL A 190 -25.49 3.45 -8.30
CA VAL A 190 -24.38 4.42 -8.42
C VAL A 190 -23.75 4.69 -7.06
N PHE A 191 -22.43 4.67 -7.04
CA PHE A 191 -21.62 5.12 -5.91
C PHE A 191 -20.93 6.45 -6.25
N GLU A 192 -21.31 7.49 -5.51
CA GLU A 192 -20.75 8.82 -5.71
C GLU A 192 -19.29 8.91 -5.22
N PRO A 193 -18.42 9.75 -5.84
CA PRO A 193 -17.05 9.91 -5.42
C PRO A 193 -16.94 10.71 -4.13
N VAL A 194 -16.15 10.26 -3.18
CA VAL A 194 -15.91 10.98 -1.91
C VAL A 194 -15.10 12.25 -2.11
N ASN A 195 -14.28 12.33 -3.17
CA ASN A 195 -13.44 13.46 -3.54
C ASN A 195 -12.61 14.01 -2.36
N SER A 196 -11.98 13.10 -1.62
CA SER A 196 -11.33 13.41 -0.34
C SER A 196 -10.19 14.42 -0.48
N LEU A 197 -9.39 14.33 -1.53
CA LEU A 197 -8.33 15.29 -1.82
C LEU A 197 -8.91 16.63 -2.31
N LYS A 198 -9.85 16.60 -3.25
CA LYS A 198 -10.47 17.80 -3.83
C LYS A 198 -11.10 18.66 -2.74
N LYS A 199 -11.90 18.07 -1.84
CA LYS A 199 -12.55 18.77 -0.72
C LYS A 199 -11.57 19.41 0.29
N ASN A 200 -10.35 18.87 0.39
CA ASN A 200 -9.34 19.29 1.36
C ASN A 200 -8.18 20.06 0.71
N GLN A 201 -8.22 20.32 -0.60
CA GLN A 201 -7.12 20.89 -1.37
C GLN A 201 -6.71 22.28 -0.87
N ASP A 202 -7.65 23.18 -0.58
CA ASP A 202 -7.37 24.54 -0.12
C ASP A 202 -6.70 24.57 1.25
N LYS A 203 -7.16 23.71 2.15
CA LYS A 203 -6.54 23.55 3.48
C LYS A 203 -5.13 23.01 3.36
N LEU A 204 -4.90 22.03 2.47
CA LEU A 204 -3.57 21.47 2.20
C LEU A 204 -2.64 22.55 1.61
N ALA A 205 -3.11 23.31 0.62
CA ALA A 205 -2.35 24.39 0.00
C ALA A 205 -1.96 25.48 1.01
N ARG A 206 -2.86 25.86 1.93
CA ARG A 206 -2.53 26.82 3.02
C ARG A 206 -1.45 26.27 3.94
N LEU A 207 -1.51 25.02 4.32
CA LEU A 207 -0.50 24.39 5.18
C LEU A 207 0.86 24.31 4.47
N GLN A 208 0.90 23.99 3.18
CA GLN A 208 2.11 23.92 2.35
C GLN A 208 2.73 25.31 2.15
N ARG A 209 1.94 26.35 1.83
CA ARG A 209 2.44 27.73 1.74
C ARG A 209 3.04 28.21 3.05
N ARG A 210 2.43 27.86 4.19
CA ARG A 210 3.01 28.16 5.50
C ARG A 210 4.35 27.46 5.71
N LEU A 211 4.46 26.18 5.31
CA LEU A 211 5.74 25.44 5.41
C LEU A 211 6.84 26.06 4.54
N ALA A 212 6.50 26.50 3.32
CA ALA A 212 7.44 27.10 2.39
C ALA A 212 8.10 28.40 2.92
N ARG A 213 7.38 29.14 3.78
CA ARG A 213 7.88 30.38 4.41
C ARG A 213 8.73 30.15 5.66
N MET A 214 8.85 28.91 6.13
CA MET A 214 9.60 28.59 7.35
C MET A 214 11.06 28.23 7.05
N VAL A 215 11.95 28.55 7.97
CA VAL A 215 13.35 28.12 7.90
C VAL A 215 13.40 26.59 7.92
N LYS A 216 13.98 25.99 6.87
CA LYS A 216 14.11 24.54 6.72
C LYS A 216 14.82 23.94 7.93
N PHE A 217 14.32 22.78 8.37
CA PHE A 217 14.84 21.99 9.50
C PHE A 217 14.69 22.63 10.89
N SER A 218 14.17 23.85 11.02
CA SER A 218 13.83 24.44 12.32
C SER A 218 12.77 23.58 13.05
N ALA A 219 12.63 23.77 14.37
CA ALA A 219 11.63 23.06 15.17
C ALA A 219 10.18 23.32 14.64
N ASN A 220 9.89 24.57 14.28
CA ASN A 220 8.59 24.96 13.74
C ASN A 220 8.34 24.34 12.35
N TRP A 221 9.35 24.30 11.49
CA TRP A 221 9.25 23.63 10.18
C TRP A 221 8.96 22.13 10.35
N LYS A 222 9.67 21.45 11.28
CA LYS A 222 9.44 20.03 11.59
C LYS A 222 8.01 19.78 12.10
N LYS A 223 7.51 20.64 13.01
CA LYS A 223 6.12 20.59 13.50
C LYS A 223 5.10 20.77 12.36
N GLN A 224 5.34 21.76 11.49
CA GLN A 224 4.44 22.02 10.35
C GLN A 224 4.45 20.88 9.33
N LYS A 225 5.63 20.32 9.01
CA LYS A 225 5.77 19.14 8.15
C LYS A 225 5.02 17.94 8.71
N ALA A 226 5.12 17.68 10.01
CA ALA A 226 4.37 16.61 10.67
C ALA A 226 2.84 16.84 10.59
N LYS A 227 2.37 18.09 10.71
CA LYS A 227 0.97 18.46 10.55
C LYS A 227 0.47 18.16 9.12
N ILE A 228 1.25 18.49 8.10
CA ILE A 228 0.94 18.18 6.69
C ILE A 228 0.89 16.67 6.48
N SER A 229 1.86 15.92 6.99
CA SER A 229 1.88 14.46 6.90
C SER A 229 0.64 13.81 7.52
N ARG A 230 0.24 14.26 8.71
CA ARG A 230 -1.00 13.80 9.37
C ARG A 230 -2.25 14.16 8.56
N PHE A 231 -2.25 15.33 7.93
CA PHE A 231 -3.38 15.75 7.12
C PHE A 231 -3.50 14.93 5.83
N HIS A 232 -2.40 14.60 5.16
CA HIS A 232 -2.40 13.64 4.04
C HIS A 232 -2.92 12.27 4.48
N SER A 233 -2.49 11.77 5.64
CA SER A 233 -2.98 10.50 6.19
C SER A 233 -4.49 10.55 6.46
N HIS A 234 -5.00 11.66 6.98
CA HIS A 234 -6.44 11.85 7.20
C HIS A 234 -7.23 11.77 5.88
N ILE A 235 -6.79 12.49 4.83
CA ILE A 235 -7.40 12.43 3.49
C ILE A 235 -7.41 10.99 2.95
N ALA A 236 -6.29 10.28 3.06
CA ALA A 236 -6.19 8.89 2.62
C ALA A 236 -7.11 7.95 3.42
N ASN A 237 -7.27 8.20 4.73
CA ASN A 237 -8.15 7.39 5.58
C ASN A 237 -9.63 7.59 5.25
N ILE A 238 -10.07 8.84 4.96
CA ILE A 238 -11.44 9.13 4.49
C ILE A 238 -11.74 8.30 3.23
N ARG A 239 -10.85 8.34 2.23
CA ARG A 239 -11.01 7.58 1.00
C ARG A 239 -11.04 6.07 1.27
N ARG A 240 -10.11 5.57 2.08
CA ARG A 240 -10.03 4.13 2.40
C ARG A 240 -11.28 3.63 3.13
N ASP A 241 -11.80 4.38 4.09
CA ASP A 241 -13.03 4.04 4.81
C ASP A 241 -14.23 3.96 3.86
N TYR A 242 -14.35 4.95 2.98
CA TYR A 242 -15.41 4.98 1.98
C TYR A 242 -15.30 3.76 1.03
N LEU A 243 -14.11 3.49 0.49
CA LEU A 243 -13.89 2.33 -0.37
C LEU A 243 -14.20 1.01 0.36
N HIS A 244 -13.84 0.90 1.65
CA HIS A 244 -14.19 -0.30 2.44
C HIS A 244 -15.70 -0.48 2.58
N LYS A 245 -16.46 0.58 2.79
CA LYS A 245 -17.93 0.53 2.86
C LYS A 245 -18.52 0.11 1.52
N THR A 246 -18.16 0.81 0.45
CA THR A 246 -18.62 0.52 -0.92
C THR A 246 -18.31 -0.93 -1.33
N THR A 247 -17.04 -1.34 -1.25
CA THR A 247 -16.65 -2.69 -1.65
C THR A 247 -17.25 -3.78 -0.76
N THR A 248 -17.54 -3.49 0.52
CA THR A 248 -18.25 -4.46 1.39
C THR A 248 -19.69 -4.63 0.96
N THR A 249 -20.38 -3.55 0.60
CA THR A 249 -21.76 -3.63 0.08
C THR A 249 -21.80 -4.43 -1.21
N ILE A 250 -20.95 -4.12 -2.18
CA ILE A 250 -20.89 -4.83 -3.47
C ILE A 250 -20.58 -6.32 -3.25
N SER A 251 -19.52 -6.62 -2.47
CA SER A 251 -19.10 -8.02 -2.22
C SER A 251 -20.06 -8.85 -1.37
N LYS A 252 -20.98 -8.23 -0.64
CA LYS A 252 -22.04 -8.96 0.07
C LYS A 252 -23.16 -9.41 -0.85
N ASN A 253 -23.48 -8.58 -1.82
CA ASN A 253 -24.69 -8.72 -2.63
C ASN A 253 -24.47 -9.59 -3.88
N HIS A 254 -23.22 -9.71 -4.35
CA HIS A 254 -22.91 -10.35 -5.63
C HIS A 254 -21.78 -11.38 -5.50
N ALA A 255 -22.00 -12.59 -6.03
CA ALA A 255 -21.00 -13.66 -6.05
C ALA A 255 -19.91 -13.42 -7.10
N MET A 256 -20.26 -12.84 -8.24
CA MET A 256 -19.32 -12.49 -9.30
C MET A 256 -19.35 -10.99 -9.57
N ILE A 257 -18.18 -10.37 -9.61
CA ILE A 257 -18.02 -8.96 -9.94
C ILE A 257 -17.12 -8.85 -11.17
N VAL A 258 -17.66 -8.30 -12.25
CA VAL A 258 -16.90 -8.05 -13.49
C VAL A 258 -16.44 -6.61 -13.49
N ILE A 259 -15.13 -6.39 -13.62
CA ILE A 259 -14.50 -5.06 -13.63
C ILE A 259 -13.62 -4.88 -14.87
N GLU A 260 -13.37 -3.66 -15.27
CA GLU A 260 -12.35 -3.37 -16.29
C GLU A 260 -10.92 -3.49 -15.72
N ASP A 261 -9.98 -4.06 -16.50
CA ASP A 261 -8.55 -4.13 -16.16
C ASP A 261 -7.85 -2.79 -16.38
N LEU A 262 -8.23 -1.79 -15.60
CA LEU A 262 -7.67 -0.44 -15.71
C LEU A 262 -6.23 -0.38 -15.21
N LYS A 263 -5.30 -0.06 -16.10
CA LYS A 263 -3.89 0.19 -15.76
C LYS A 263 -3.70 1.61 -15.23
N VAL A 264 -4.13 1.85 -13.98
CA VAL A 264 -4.14 3.17 -13.31
C VAL A 264 -2.77 3.86 -13.36
N SER A 265 -1.67 3.10 -13.24
CA SER A 265 -0.31 3.64 -13.35
C SER A 265 -0.04 4.28 -14.72
N ASN A 266 -0.51 3.67 -15.81
CA ASN A 266 -0.39 4.22 -17.15
C ASN A 266 -1.31 5.43 -17.35
N MET A 267 -2.54 5.35 -16.84
CA MET A 267 -3.52 6.44 -16.91
C MET A 267 -3.03 7.70 -16.19
N SER A 268 -2.28 7.55 -15.10
CA SER A 268 -1.77 8.64 -14.26
C SER A 268 -0.33 9.05 -14.56
N LYS A 269 0.26 8.62 -15.69
CA LYS A 269 1.59 9.06 -16.11
C LYS A 269 1.64 10.57 -16.31
N SER A 270 2.79 11.19 -15.97
CA SER A 270 3.03 12.62 -16.21
C SER A 270 3.11 12.90 -17.70
N ALA A 271 2.59 14.06 -18.13
CA ALA A 271 2.74 14.58 -19.46
C ALA A 271 3.80 15.69 -19.55
N ALA A 272 4.69 15.81 -18.55
CA ALA A 272 5.67 16.90 -18.48
C ALA A 272 6.70 16.87 -19.66
N GLY A 273 6.94 15.70 -20.25
CA GLY A 273 7.98 15.54 -21.28
C GLY A 273 9.40 15.62 -20.71
N THR A 274 10.36 15.88 -21.57
CA THR A 274 11.77 16.15 -21.24
C THR A 274 12.11 17.62 -21.50
N VAL A 275 13.32 18.03 -21.18
CA VAL A 275 13.81 19.40 -21.48
C VAL A 275 13.80 19.65 -23.01
N ASP A 276 14.23 18.64 -23.77
CA ASP A 276 14.33 18.72 -25.25
C ASP A 276 12.98 18.56 -25.95
N GLN A 277 12.04 17.87 -25.33
CA GLN A 277 10.69 17.64 -25.83
C GLN A 277 9.66 17.94 -24.72
N PRO A 278 9.34 19.21 -24.48
CA PRO A 278 8.38 19.59 -23.43
C PRO A 278 6.99 19.06 -23.75
N GLY A 279 6.32 18.56 -22.71
CA GLY A 279 4.99 18.01 -22.82
C GLY A 279 3.91 19.06 -23.09
N ARG A 280 2.82 18.64 -23.72
CA ARG A 280 1.64 19.51 -24.01
C ARG A 280 0.55 19.25 -22.96
N ASN A 281 -0.26 20.27 -22.68
CA ASN A 281 -1.43 20.22 -21.75
C ASN A 281 -1.08 19.67 -20.36
N VAL A 282 0.15 19.91 -19.87
CA VAL A 282 0.67 19.37 -18.60
C VAL A 282 -0.24 19.70 -17.42
N ALA A 283 -0.75 20.92 -17.33
CA ALA A 283 -1.64 21.36 -16.25
C ALA A 283 -2.98 20.59 -16.25
N ALA A 284 -3.61 20.46 -17.42
CA ALA A 284 -4.87 19.70 -17.57
C ALA A 284 -4.66 18.21 -17.22
N LYS A 285 -3.58 17.60 -17.74
CA LYS A 285 -3.21 16.21 -17.44
C LYS A 285 -2.91 16.00 -15.94
N SER A 286 -2.23 16.95 -15.31
CA SER A 286 -1.99 16.91 -13.85
C SER A 286 -3.30 16.99 -13.05
N GLY A 287 -4.26 17.79 -13.50
CA GLY A 287 -5.61 17.85 -12.93
C GLY A 287 -6.34 16.52 -13.04
N LEU A 288 -6.35 15.93 -14.23
CA LEU A 288 -6.93 14.60 -14.49
C LEU A 288 -6.25 13.51 -13.66
N ASN A 289 -4.92 13.50 -13.59
CA ASN A 289 -4.18 12.52 -12.78
C ASN A 289 -4.57 12.60 -11.29
N ARG A 290 -4.74 13.82 -10.75
CA ARG A 290 -5.20 14.01 -9.37
C ARG A 290 -6.61 13.47 -9.17
N ALA A 291 -7.51 13.70 -10.12
CA ALA A 291 -8.88 13.18 -10.07
C ALA A 291 -8.91 11.65 -10.10
N ILE A 292 -8.16 11.01 -11.01
CA ILE A 292 -8.02 9.55 -11.10
C ILE A 292 -7.47 8.97 -9.78
N LEU A 293 -6.38 9.52 -9.27
CA LEU A 293 -5.74 9.03 -8.04
C LEU A 293 -6.59 9.27 -6.79
N ASP A 294 -7.47 10.28 -6.78
CA ASP A 294 -8.40 10.54 -5.66
C ASP A 294 -9.55 9.53 -5.62
N GLN A 295 -9.86 8.82 -6.72
CA GLN A 295 -10.85 7.74 -6.70
C GLN A 295 -10.31 6.48 -5.99
N GLY A 296 -9.06 6.13 -6.19
CA GLY A 296 -8.42 4.98 -5.57
C GLY A 296 -8.84 3.63 -6.16
N TRP A 297 -9.05 3.56 -7.47
CA TRP A 297 -9.51 2.34 -8.17
C TRP A 297 -8.64 1.11 -7.94
N ALA A 298 -7.30 1.27 -7.89
CA ALA A 298 -6.42 0.16 -7.60
C ALA A 298 -6.66 -0.44 -6.20
N GLU A 299 -6.95 0.41 -5.21
CA GLU A 299 -7.31 -0.04 -3.85
C GLU A 299 -8.73 -0.64 -3.82
N MET A 300 -9.66 -0.10 -4.59
CA MET A 300 -11.02 -0.64 -4.74
C MET A 300 -10.95 -2.06 -5.32
N ARG A 301 -10.24 -2.26 -6.44
CA ARG A 301 -10.02 -3.59 -7.03
C ARG A 301 -9.43 -4.57 -6.02
N ARG A 302 -8.31 -4.19 -5.37
CA ARG A 302 -7.67 -5.03 -4.34
C ARG A 302 -8.63 -5.41 -3.22
N GLN A 303 -9.52 -4.47 -2.82
CA GLN A 303 -10.51 -4.75 -1.77
C GLN A 303 -11.62 -5.67 -2.25
N LEU A 304 -12.08 -5.56 -3.49
CA LEU A 304 -13.05 -6.48 -4.08
C LEU A 304 -12.45 -7.88 -4.18
N GLU A 305 -11.26 -8.03 -4.72
CA GLU A 305 -10.56 -9.32 -4.90
C GLU A 305 -10.48 -10.11 -3.58
N TYR A 306 -9.88 -9.53 -2.51
CA TYR A 306 -9.76 -10.29 -1.27
C TYR A 306 -11.08 -10.49 -0.52
N LYS A 307 -12.04 -9.57 -0.66
CA LYS A 307 -13.36 -9.72 -0.02
C LYS A 307 -14.19 -10.79 -0.71
N GLN A 308 -14.10 -10.91 -2.01
CA GLN A 308 -14.72 -12.00 -2.75
C GLN A 308 -14.08 -13.35 -2.39
N ALA A 309 -12.74 -13.43 -2.40
CA ALA A 309 -12.06 -14.64 -1.96
C ALA A 309 -12.48 -15.09 -0.55
N TRP A 310 -12.68 -14.15 0.38
CA TRP A 310 -13.15 -14.47 1.75
C TRP A 310 -14.63 -14.87 1.82
N ARG A 311 -15.41 -14.62 0.77
CA ARG A 311 -16.84 -14.90 0.71
C ARG A 311 -17.18 -16.06 -0.20
N GLY A 312 -16.21 -16.64 -0.92
CA GLY A 312 -16.43 -17.67 -1.93
C GLY A 312 -17.01 -17.13 -3.23
N GLY A 313 -16.72 -15.87 -3.55
CA GLY A 313 -17.07 -15.24 -4.81
C GLY A 313 -15.83 -14.88 -5.62
N ASP A 314 -16.05 -14.38 -6.85
CA ASP A 314 -15.00 -14.10 -7.82
C ASP A 314 -15.00 -12.65 -8.31
N VAL A 315 -13.83 -12.18 -8.74
CA VAL A 315 -13.66 -10.92 -9.47
C VAL A 315 -13.04 -11.23 -10.82
N LEU A 316 -13.77 -10.93 -11.90
CA LEU A 316 -13.29 -11.09 -13.26
C LEU A 316 -12.86 -9.73 -13.82
N ALA A 317 -11.59 -9.59 -14.18
CA ALA A 317 -11.08 -8.40 -14.84
C ALA A 317 -11.12 -8.60 -16.37
N ILE A 318 -11.85 -7.75 -17.09
CA ILE A 318 -11.97 -7.79 -18.55
C ILE A 318 -11.12 -6.71 -19.19
N ASN A 319 -10.66 -6.97 -20.44
CA ASN A 319 -9.93 -5.99 -21.21
C ASN A 319 -10.81 -4.76 -21.52
N PRO A 320 -10.41 -3.53 -21.13
CA PRO A 320 -11.23 -2.33 -21.35
C PRO A 320 -11.27 -1.86 -22.82
N ALA A 321 -10.51 -2.50 -23.73
CA ALA A 321 -10.50 -2.12 -25.13
C ALA A 321 -11.86 -2.37 -25.77
N TYR A 322 -12.43 -1.30 -26.32
CA TYR A 322 -13.70 -1.31 -27.05
C TYR A 322 -14.96 -1.68 -26.25
N THR A 323 -14.89 -1.84 -24.94
CA THR A 323 -16.07 -2.19 -24.10
C THR A 323 -17.21 -1.20 -24.29
N SER A 324 -16.91 0.10 -24.44
CA SER A 324 -17.90 1.16 -24.67
C SER A 324 -18.35 1.31 -26.14
N GLN A 325 -17.80 0.54 -27.06
CA GLN A 325 -18.11 0.59 -28.51
C GLN A 325 -18.73 -0.71 -29.01
N LYS A 326 -18.76 -1.75 -28.18
CA LYS A 326 -19.34 -3.04 -28.50
C LYS A 326 -20.81 -3.06 -28.11
N CYS A 327 -21.68 -3.36 -29.05
CA CYS A 327 -23.09 -3.56 -28.78
C CYS A 327 -23.32 -4.78 -27.91
N ALA A 328 -24.06 -4.64 -26.81
CA ALA A 328 -24.35 -5.74 -25.90
C ALA A 328 -25.24 -6.82 -26.53
N CYS A 329 -26.13 -6.43 -27.45
CA CYS A 329 -27.09 -7.33 -28.12
C CYS A 329 -26.45 -8.16 -29.25
N CYS A 330 -25.79 -7.51 -30.22
CA CYS A 330 -25.27 -8.17 -31.41
C CYS A 330 -23.74 -8.33 -31.46
N GLY A 331 -23.00 -7.78 -30.49
CA GLY A 331 -21.54 -7.85 -30.44
C GLY A 331 -20.81 -6.95 -31.44
N HIS A 332 -21.55 -6.20 -32.31
CA HIS A 332 -20.96 -5.30 -33.28
C HIS A 332 -20.16 -4.18 -32.60
N THR A 333 -18.95 -3.93 -33.05
CA THR A 333 -18.08 -2.90 -32.49
C THR A 333 -17.95 -1.73 -33.46
N SER A 334 -18.47 -0.56 -33.09
CA SER A 334 -18.40 0.67 -33.90
C SER A 334 -18.22 1.88 -33.02
N LYS A 335 -17.48 2.91 -33.54
CA LYS A 335 -17.37 4.21 -32.89
C LYS A 335 -18.74 4.89 -32.74
N ASN A 336 -19.66 4.61 -33.64
CA ASN A 336 -21.01 5.19 -33.67
C ASN A 336 -21.93 4.63 -32.58
N ASN A 337 -21.58 3.48 -31.97
CA ASN A 337 -22.29 2.92 -30.82
C ASN A 337 -22.12 3.80 -29.55
N ARG A 338 -21.29 4.83 -29.62
CA ARG A 338 -21.05 5.76 -28.54
C ARG A 338 -21.20 7.20 -29.02
N ARG A 339 -22.36 7.83 -28.83
CA ARG A 339 -22.60 9.23 -29.21
C ARG A 339 -21.94 10.25 -28.27
N THR A 340 -21.80 9.93 -26.99
CA THR A 340 -21.14 10.80 -25.98
C THR A 340 -20.25 9.99 -25.06
N GLN A 341 -19.35 10.64 -24.30
CA GLN A 341 -18.54 9.95 -23.27
C GLN A 341 -19.38 9.29 -22.17
N ALA A 342 -20.63 9.68 -22.01
CA ALA A 342 -21.51 9.21 -20.94
C ALA A 342 -22.63 8.27 -21.42
N ARG A 343 -22.83 8.09 -22.72
CA ARG A 343 -23.97 7.32 -23.26
C ARG A 343 -23.52 6.45 -24.43
N SER A 344 -23.63 5.15 -24.27
CA SER A 344 -23.62 4.18 -25.37
C SER A 344 -25.06 3.94 -25.82
N GLU A 345 -25.32 3.91 -27.12
CA GLU A 345 -26.60 3.50 -27.68
C GLU A 345 -26.49 2.07 -28.18
N GLU A 346 -27.53 1.28 -27.93
CA GLU A 346 -27.64 -0.06 -28.50
C GLU A 346 -28.03 0.04 -29.97
N HIS A 347 -27.45 -0.81 -30.81
CA HIS A 347 -27.92 -1.01 -32.16
C HIS A 347 -29.33 -1.67 -32.12
N THR A 348 -30.32 -0.96 -32.57
CA THR A 348 -31.63 -1.51 -32.90
C THR A 348 -31.61 -2.16 -34.26
#